data_6eeb6cd486cc32438d91616f7cb1f6c5
#
_entry.id   6eeb6cd486cc32438d91616f7cb1f6c5
#
_cell.length_a   1.000
_cell.length_b   1.000
_cell.length_c   1.000
_cell.angle_alpha   90.00
_cell.angle_beta   90.00
_cell.angle_gamma   90.00
#
_symmetry.space_group_name_H-M   'P 1'
#
loop_
_entity.id
_entity.type
_entity.pdbx_description
1 polymer ?
#
loop_
_entity_poly.entity_id
_entity_poly.type
_entity_poly.pdbx_seq_one_letter_code
_entity_poly.pdbx_strand_id
1 'polypeptide(L)'
;MSDNPLVIAHRGASAARPENTLAAFTHARELGADGVELDARWTADGEVVVHHDAHLPDGRALVAIARDELPSSVPLLDEVLDLCVGLLVNVEIKNDPGDPDPDASGERGVAVADRLARRAARGSVDRLLVSSFDHSLVALVHQRRPDLPTAALVAHTRHPDRLIERVASAGQVAINPMDGLVDARLVELAHAAHLEVYVWTVDDPARIAELASFGVEGIITDVPDVARSVLDLH
;
A
#
# COMPACT_ATOMS: atom_id res chain seq x y z
N MET A 1 -18.47 1.64 14.78
CA MET A 1 -17.25 1.74 13.96
C MET A 1 -16.64 3.08 14.33
N SER A 2 -15.33 3.19 14.48
CA SER A 2 -14.66 4.46 14.76
C SER A 2 -14.98 5.41 13.58
N ASP A 3 -15.45 6.63 13.86
CA ASP A 3 -15.70 7.64 12.83
C ASP A 3 -14.38 8.23 12.27
N ASN A 4 -13.23 7.84 12.84
CA ASN A 4 -11.92 8.31 12.44
C ASN A 4 -11.27 7.40 11.38
N PRO A 5 -10.51 7.98 10.41
CA PRO A 5 -9.77 7.21 9.43
C PRO A 5 -8.71 6.30 10.07
N LEU A 6 -8.37 5.21 9.38
CA LEU A 6 -7.27 4.33 9.77
C LEU A 6 -5.93 5.06 9.62
N VAL A 7 -5.05 4.89 10.61
CA VAL A 7 -3.65 5.31 10.52
C VAL A 7 -2.83 4.18 9.91
N ILE A 8 -2.31 4.38 8.69
CA ILE A 8 -1.54 3.41 7.94
C ILE A 8 -0.10 3.91 7.83
N ALA A 9 0.84 3.19 8.43
CA ALA A 9 2.25 3.58 8.43
C ALA A 9 2.89 3.28 7.07
N HIS A 10 3.29 4.33 6.34
CA HIS A 10 3.91 4.29 5.01
C HIS A 10 5.31 3.68 5.09
N ARG A 11 5.48 2.47 4.53
CA ARG A 11 6.73 1.69 4.63
C ARG A 11 7.15 1.42 6.08
N GLY A 12 6.15 1.29 7.00
CA GLY A 12 6.34 1.31 8.43
C GLY A 12 6.46 2.73 9.02
N ALA A 13 6.97 2.89 10.23
CA ALA A 13 7.22 4.20 10.85
C ALA A 13 8.49 4.85 10.25
N SER A 14 8.42 5.23 8.97
CA SER A 14 9.57 5.58 8.12
C SER A 14 10.25 6.88 8.50
N ALA A 15 9.57 7.82 9.15
CA ALA A 15 10.22 9.00 9.73
C ALA A 15 11.14 8.66 10.91
N ALA A 16 10.90 7.55 11.63
CA ALA A 16 11.64 7.18 12.83
C ALA A 16 12.65 6.02 12.60
N ARG A 17 12.45 5.20 11.57
CA ARG A 17 13.25 4.01 11.25
C ARG A 17 13.45 3.92 9.74
N PRO A 18 14.54 3.27 9.27
CA PRO A 18 14.69 3.02 7.83
C PRO A 18 13.47 2.33 7.25
N GLU A 19 12.94 2.90 6.17
CA GLU A 19 11.73 2.43 5.50
C GLU A 19 11.82 0.97 5.04
N ASN A 20 10.67 0.29 4.95
CA ASN A 20 10.58 -1.08 4.44
C ASN A 20 11.45 -2.10 5.19
N THR A 21 11.75 -1.85 6.48
CA THR A 21 12.48 -2.78 7.35
C THR A 21 11.59 -3.38 8.43
N LEU A 22 11.96 -4.56 8.95
CA LEU A 22 11.25 -5.16 10.09
C LEU A 22 11.21 -4.21 11.30
N ALA A 23 12.26 -3.39 11.48
CA ALA A 23 12.31 -2.40 12.56
C ALA A 23 11.28 -1.28 12.37
N ALA A 24 11.06 -0.82 11.13
CA ALA A 24 10.05 0.20 10.83
C ALA A 24 8.63 -0.34 11.05
N PHE A 25 8.34 -1.57 10.64
CA PHE A 25 7.03 -2.20 10.84
C PHE A 25 6.75 -2.52 12.31
N THR A 26 7.77 -3.01 13.06
CA THR A 26 7.64 -3.20 14.51
C THR A 26 7.31 -1.90 15.20
N HIS A 27 8.01 -0.83 14.84
CA HIS A 27 7.81 0.48 15.46
C HIS A 27 6.45 1.10 15.11
N ALA A 28 5.97 0.92 13.88
CA ALA A 28 4.62 1.34 13.49
C ALA A 28 3.54 0.71 14.40
N ARG A 29 3.68 -0.57 14.71
CA ARG A 29 2.79 -1.28 15.64
C ARG A 29 2.88 -0.73 17.06
N GLU A 30 4.10 -0.42 17.55
CA GLU A 30 4.32 0.18 18.87
C GLU A 30 3.67 1.57 18.99
N LEU A 31 3.64 2.33 17.89
CA LEU A 31 3.03 3.66 17.78
C LEU A 31 1.49 3.61 17.59
N GLY A 32 0.89 2.42 17.54
CA GLY A 32 -0.56 2.25 17.44
C GLY A 32 -1.12 2.47 16.03
N ALA A 33 -0.35 2.21 14.99
CA ALA A 33 -0.88 2.19 13.63
C ALA A 33 -1.94 1.08 13.46
N ASP A 34 -3.02 1.38 12.72
CA ASP A 34 -4.08 0.42 12.38
C ASP A 34 -3.68 -0.47 11.21
N GLY A 35 -2.72 -0.01 10.44
CA GLY A 35 -2.19 -0.72 9.28
C GLY A 35 -0.78 -0.28 8.92
N VAL A 36 -0.21 -0.99 7.96
CA VAL A 36 1.05 -0.65 7.32
C VAL A 36 0.88 -0.70 5.80
N GLU A 37 1.65 0.11 5.13
CA GLU A 37 1.84 0.01 3.69
C GLU A 37 3.28 -0.46 3.43
N LEU A 38 3.49 -1.23 2.37
CA LEU A 38 4.79 -1.77 1.98
C LEU A 38 4.91 -1.97 0.48
N ASP A 39 6.15 -2.00 -0.03
CA ASP A 39 6.49 -2.13 -1.44
C ASP A 39 7.00 -3.55 -1.76
N ALA A 40 6.27 -4.30 -2.58
CA ALA A 40 6.65 -5.66 -2.98
C ALA A 40 7.43 -5.66 -4.29
N ARG A 41 8.63 -6.27 -4.29
CA ARG A 41 9.50 -6.46 -5.44
C ARG A 41 10.06 -7.88 -5.51
N TRP A 42 10.71 -8.21 -6.62
CA TRP A 42 11.25 -9.53 -6.90
C TRP A 42 12.77 -9.55 -6.90
N THR A 43 13.32 -10.71 -6.51
CA THR A 43 14.72 -11.09 -6.68
C THR A 43 14.93 -11.92 -7.94
N ALA A 44 16.20 -12.16 -8.31
CA ALA A 44 16.58 -13.00 -9.46
C ALA A 44 16.08 -14.45 -9.35
N ASP A 45 16.00 -14.98 -8.15
CA ASP A 45 15.54 -16.33 -7.83
C ASP A 45 14.02 -16.40 -7.52
N GLY A 46 13.29 -15.29 -7.73
CA GLY A 46 11.83 -15.24 -7.66
C GLY A 46 11.27 -15.10 -6.25
N GLU A 47 12.10 -14.76 -5.25
CA GLU A 47 11.59 -14.40 -3.93
C GLU A 47 10.95 -13.01 -3.93
N VAL A 48 9.94 -12.81 -3.10
CA VAL A 48 9.30 -11.51 -2.93
C VAL A 48 9.88 -10.82 -1.70
N VAL A 49 10.47 -9.66 -1.94
CA VAL A 49 11.11 -8.82 -0.92
C VAL A 49 10.38 -7.49 -0.78
N VAL A 50 10.61 -6.81 0.36
CA VAL A 50 9.99 -5.53 0.65
C VAL A 50 11.04 -4.43 0.51
N HIS A 51 10.90 -3.59 -0.56
CA HIS A 51 11.82 -2.51 -0.88
C HIS A 51 11.19 -1.56 -1.90
N HIS A 52 11.36 -0.25 -1.73
CA HIS A 52 10.74 0.74 -2.64
C HIS A 52 11.40 0.78 -4.00
N ASP A 53 12.72 1.04 -4.05
CA ASP A 53 13.44 1.25 -5.30
C ASP A 53 13.73 -0.08 -6.03
N ALA A 54 13.79 -0.03 -7.36
CA ALA A 54 14.20 -1.19 -8.16
C ALA A 54 15.68 -1.55 -8.00
N HIS A 55 16.48 -0.62 -7.42
CA HIS A 55 17.91 -0.79 -7.20
C HIS A 55 18.25 -0.60 -5.72
N LEU A 56 19.25 -1.34 -5.26
CA LEU A 56 19.91 -1.09 -3.99
C LEU A 56 20.74 0.21 -4.05
N PRO A 57 21.12 0.81 -2.90
CA PRO A 57 21.97 2.00 -2.86
C PRO A 57 23.35 1.85 -3.55
N ASP A 58 23.82 0.62 -3.74
CA ASP A 58 25.05 0.30 -4.47
C ASP A 58 24.86 0.22 -6.00
N GLY A 59 23.64 0.44 -6.50
CA GLY A 59 23.29 0.47 -7.91
C GLY A 59 22.89 -0.88 -8.50
N ARG A 60 22.96 -1.99 -7.74
CA ARG A 60 22.50 -3.30 -8.23
C ARG A 60 21.00 -3.38 -8.30
N ALA A 61 20.45 -3.87 -9.42
CA ALA A 61 19.02 -4.09 -9.57
C ALA A 61 18.57 -5.32 -8.77
N LEU A 62 17.46 -5.21 -8.02
CA LEU A 62 16.92 -6.31 -7.19
C LEU A 62 16.65 -7.57 -8.02
N VAL A 63 16.09 -7.41 -9.21
CA VAL A 63 15.78 -8.52 -10.14
C VAL A 63 17.00 -9.26 -10.67
N ALA A 64 18.21 -8.72 -10.45
CA ALA A 64 19.48 -9.34 -10.85
C ALA A 64 20.23 -9.99 -9.68
N ILE A 65 19.69 -9.94 -8.46
CA ILE A 65 20.32 -10.39 -7.22
C ILE A 65 19.50 -11.52 -6.61
N ALA A 66 20.16 -12.63 -6.24
CA ALA A 66 19.49 -13.70 -5.49
C ALA A 66 19.25 -13.26 -4.03
N ARG A 67 18.25 -13.86 -3.37
CA ARG A 67 17.86 -13.50 -2.00
C ARG A 67 19.02 -13.58 -1.00
N ASP A 68 19.90 -14.56 -1.12
CA ASP A 68 21.03 -14.77 -0.23
C ASP A 68 22.17 -13.73 -0.38
N GLU A 69 22.17 -12.99 -1.48
CA GLU A 69 23.13 -11.90 -1.75
C GLU A 69 22.58 -10.52 -1.32
N LEU A 70 21.31 -10.44 -0.89
CA LEU A 70 20.70 -9.19 -0.43
C LEU A 70 21.16 -8.82 0.99
N PRO A 71 21.24 -7.51 1.30
CA PRO A 71 21.40 -7.06 2.67
C PRO A 71 20.31 -7.62 3.60
N SER A 72 20.67 -7.97 4.82
CA SER A 72 19.71 -8.46 5.83
C SER A 72 18.65 -7.40 6.22
N SER A 73 18.87 -6.14 5.86
CA SER A 73 17.90 -5.06 6.05
C SER A 73 16.71 -5.10 5.07
N VAL A 74 16.84 -5.85 3.96
CA VAL A 74 15.75 -6.05 2.99
C VAL A 74 14.99 -7.32 3.38
N PRO A 75 13.81 -7.22 4.01
CA PRO A 75 13.08 -8.41 4.47
C PRO A 75 12.33 -9.10 3.32
N LEU A 76 12.01 -10.37 3.52
CA LEU A 76 11.04 -11.08 2.72
C LEU A 76 9.61 -10.56 3.03
N LEU A 77 8.74 -10.59 2.04
CA LEU A 77 7.33 -10.25 2.24
C LEU A 77 6.70 -11.09 3.37
N ASP A 78 6.98 -12.38 3.43
CA ASP A 78 6.42 -13.25 4.48
C ASP A 78 6.89 -12.87 5.89
N GLU A 79 8.14 -12.42 6.06
CA GLU A 79 8.65 -11.96 7.37
C GLU A 79 7.87 -10.73 7.86
N VAL A 80 7.55 -9.80 6.93
CA VAL A 80 6.76 -8.60 7.26
C VAL A 80 5.31 -8.98 7.55
N LEU A 81 4.71 -9.88 6.76
CA LEU A 81 3.34 -10.33 7.00
C LEU A 81 3.18 -11.05 8.35
N ASP A 82 4.17 -11.85 8.77
CA ASP A 82 4.17 -12.50 10.08
C ASP A 82 4.22 -11.50 11.23
N LEU A 83 4.95 -10.39 11.04
CA LEU A 83 5.04 -9.31 12.01
C LEU A 83 3.76 -8.48 12.11
N CYS A 84 3.02 -8.34 11.00
CA CYS A 84 1.87 -7.43 10.87
C CYS A 84 0.51 -8.13 11.13
N VAL A 85 0.48 -9.31 11.77
CA VAL A 85 -0.77 -9.96 12.15
C VAL A 85 -1.63 -9.03 13.02
N GLY A 86 -2.91 -8.90 12.67
CA GLY A 86 -3.87 -8.01 13.32
C GLY A 86 -3.92 -6.60 12.74
N LEU A 87 -3.01 -6.23 11.83
CA LEU A 87 -3.01 -4.95 11.13
C LEU A 87 -3.61 -5.07 9.72
N LEU A 88 -4.10 -3.97 9.18
CA LEU A 88 -4.30 -3.85 7.73
C LEU A 88 -2.93 -3.82 7.06
N VAL A 89 -2.70 -4.67 6.05
CA VAL A 89 -1.48 -4.62 5.24
C VAL A 89 -1.84 -4.21 3.82
N ASN A 90 -1.47 -3.00 3.42
CA ASN A 90 -1.54 -2.53 2.04
C ASN A 90 -0.24 -2.91 1.33
N VAL A 91 -0.32 -3.83 0.39
CA VAL A 91 0.82 -4.32 -0.39
C VAL A 91 0.82 -3.64 -1.75
N GLU A 92 1.72 -2.65 -1.93
CA GLU A 92 1.95 -2.09 -3.25
C GLU A 92 2.80 -3.06 -4.09
N ILE A 93 2.24 -3.53 -5.20
CA ILE A 93 3.00 -4.31 -6.17
C ILE A 93 3.67 -3.34 -7.15
N LYS A 94 5.00 -3.27 -7.08
CA LYS A 94 5.80 -2.45 -7.99
C LYS A 94 5.84 -3.08 -9.37
N ASN A 95 5.37 -2.36 -10.37
CA ASN A 95 5.43 -2.74 -11.79
C ASN A 95 5.46 -1.47 -12.64
N ASP A 96 6.51 -0.66 -12.48
CA ASP A 96 6.66 0.56 -13.26
C ASP A 96 7.29 0.23 -14.62
N PRO A 97 6.78 0.78 -15.74
CA PRO A 97 7.40 0.61 -17.06
C PRO A 97 8.85 1.11 -17.15
N GLY A 98 9.27 1.99 -16.23
CA GLY A 98 10.64 2.48 -16.11
C GLY A 98 11.58 1.59 -15.29
N ASP A 99 11.07 0.55 -14.64
CA ASP A 99 11.89 -0.40 -13.89
C ASP A 99 12.81 -1.24 -14.80
N PRO A 100 13.91 -1.80 -14.28
CA PRO A 100 14.84 -2.63 -15.07
C PRO A 100 14.20 -3.88 -15.67
N ASP A 101 13.12 -4.35 -15.09
CA ASP A 101 12.42 -5.58 -15.49
C ASP A 101 10.90 -5.43 -15.28
N PRO A 102 10.23 -4.60 -16.10
CA PRO A 102 8.78 -4.43 -15.98
C PRO A 102 8.09 -5.71 -16.46
N ASP A 103 7.11 -6.19 -15.69
CA ASP A 103 6.29 -7.36 -16.06
C ASP A 103 5.06 -6.93 -16.84
N ALA A 104 5.19 -6.80 -18.16
CA ALA A 104 4.07 -6.45 -19.03
C ALA A 104 2.94 -7.52 -19.03
N SER A 105 3.21 -8.74 -18.58
CA SER A 105 2.21 -9.81 -18.45
C SER A 105 1.38 -9.69 -17.19
N GLY A 106 1.91 -9.05 -16.12
CA GLY A 106 1.33 -8.99 -14.80
C GLY A 106 1.34 -10.30 -14.01
N GLU A 107 1.93 -11.37 -14.57
CA GLU A 107 1.89 -12.71 -13.93
C GLU A 107 2.68 -12.75 -12.61
N ARG A 108 3.75 -11.95 -12.47
CA ARG A 108 4.46 -11.80 -11.19
C ARG A 108 3.57 -11.16 -10.13
N GLY A 109 2.82 -10.13 -10.48
CA GLY A 109 1.86 -9.50 -9.57
C GLY A 109 0.74 -10.45 -9.16
N VAL A 110 0.23 -11.26 -10.09
CA VAL A 110 -0.73 -12.32 -9.78
C VAL A 110 -0.11 -13.35 -8.81
N ALA A 111 1.17 -13.70 -8.98
CA ALA A 111 1.86 -14.63 -8.07
C ALA A 111 1.98 -14.07 -6.64
N VAL A 112 2.21 -12.75 -6.47
CA VAL A 112 2.13 -12.10 -5.15
C VAL A 112 0.72 -12.21 -4.59
N ALA A 113 -0.30 -11.85 -5.36
CA ALA A 113 -1.69 -11.93 -4.95
C ALA A 113 -2.08 -13.36 -4.51
N ASP A 114 -1.64 -14.38 -5.25
CA ASP A 114 -1.83 -15.79 -4.87
C ASP A 114 -1.14 -16.15 -3.56
N ARG A 115 0.06 -15.61 -3.30
CA ARG A 115 0.77 -15.80 -2.01
C ARG A 115 -0.02 -15.17 -0.86
N LEU A 116 -0.47 -13.93 -1.04
CA LEU A 116 -1.29 -13.20 -0.06
C LEU A 116 -2.59 -13.94 0.27
N ALA A 117 -3.33 -14.37 -0.75
CA ALA A 117 -4.58 -15.10 -0.56
C ALA A 117 -4.39 -16.45 0.15
N ARG A 118 -3.30 -17.18 -0.13
CA ARG A 118 -2.98 -18.40 0.62
C ARG A 118 -2.70 -18.11 2.10
N ARG A 119 -2.10 -16.97 2.43
CA ARG A 119 -1.86 -16.56 3.82
C ARG A 119 -3.15 -16.14 4.51
N ALA A 120 -4.00 -15.35 3.84
CA ALA A 120 -5.31 -14.98 4.36
C ALA A 120 -6.18 -16.22 4.66
N ALA A 121 -6.22 -17.18 3.74
CA ALA A 121 -6.97 -18.44 3.93
C ALA A 121 -6.48 -19.29 5.12
N ARG A 122 -5.23 -19.09 5.58
CA ARG A 122 -4.66 -19.75 6.76
C ARG A 122 -4.86 -18.95 8.05
N GLY A 123 -5.50 -17.79 8.00
CA GLY A 123 -5.65 -16.88 9.14
C GLY A 123 -4.33 -16.24 9.59
N SER A 124 -3.34 -16.17 8.69
CA SER A 124 -2.03 -15.57 9.00
C SER A 124 -1.96 -14.08 8.69
N VAL A 125 -2.99 -13.52 8.05
CA VAL A 125 -3.16 -12.08 7.78
C VAL A 125 -4.66 -11.81 7.84
N ASP A 126 -5.08 -10.84 8.63
CA ASP A 126 -6.50 -10.60 8.86
C ASP A 126 -7.11 -9.64 7.84
N ARG A 127 -6.36 -8.62 7.42
CA ARG A 127 -6.84 -7.56 6.52
C ARG A 127 -5.76 -7.25 5.48
N LEU A 128 -6.09 -7.41 4.22
CA LEU A 128 -5.19 -7.13 3.08
C LEU A 128 -5.82 -6.10 2.15
N LEU A 129 -4.98 -5.28 1.55
CA LEU A 129 -5.29 -4.45 0.39
C LEU A 129 -4.13 -4.59 -0.59
N VAL A 130 -4.40 -4.88 -1.86
CA VAL A 130 -3.37 -4.93 -2.90
C VAL A 130 -3.47 -3.67 -3.74
N SER A 131 -2.39 -2.93 -3.87
CA SER A 131 -2.37 -1.70 -4.64
C SER A 131 -1.25 -1.68 -5.68
N SER A 132 -1.39 -0.86 -6.72
CA SER A 132 -0.35 -0.59 -7.70
C SER A 132 -0.68 0.69 -8.50
N PHE A 133 0.36 1.35 -9.02
CA PHE A 133 0.22 2.38 -10.06
C PHE A 133 -0.10 1.77 -11.43
N ASP A 134 0.21 0.50 -11.65
CA ASP A 134 -0.24 -0.23 -12.83
C ASP A 134 -1.70 -0.69 -12.65
N HIS A 135 -2.63 0.15 -13.11
CA HIS A 135 -4.06 -0.15 -13.00
C HIS A 135 -4.47 -1.39 -13.82
N SER A 136 -3.71 -1.76 -14.84
CA SER A 136 -3.95 -2.99 -15.62
C SER A 136 -3.61 -4.21 -14.80
N LEU A 137 -2.49 -4.15 -14.05
CA LEU A 137 -2.11 -5.20 -13.10
C LEU A 137 -3.16 -5.37 -12.00
N VAL A 138 -3.62 -4.26 -11.39
CA VAL A 138 -4.65 -4.32 -10.33
C VAL A 138 -5.95 -4.94 -10.84
N ALA A 139 -6.38 -4.59 -12.06
CA ALA A 139 -7.56 -5.18 -12.69
C ALA A 139 -7.35 -6.69 -12.96
N LEU A 140 -6.16 -7.09 -13.41
CA LEU A 140 -5.82 -8.50 -13.62
C LEU A 140 -5.81 -9.29 -12.30
N VAL A 141 -5.22 -8.72 -11.24
CA VAL A 141 -5.25 -9.31 -9.89
C VAL A 141 -6.70 -9.52 -9.44
N HIS A 142 -7.56 -8.50 -9.54
CA HIS A 142 -8.96 -8.63 -9.17
C HIS A 142 -9.67 -9.73 -9.97
N GLN A 143 -9.42 -9.81 -11.28
CA GLN A 143 -10.02 -10.84 -12.14
C GLN A 143 -9.61 -12.27 -11.73
N ARG A 144 -8.33 -12.47 -11.35
CA ARG A 144 -7.78 -13.77 -10.95
C ARG A 144 -8.08 -14.13 -9.49
N ARG A 145 -8.17 -13.10 -8.64
CA ARG A 145 -8.34 -13.21 -7.18
C ARG A 145 -9.41 -12.21 -6.68
N PRO A 146 -10.69 -12.42 -7.04
CA PRO A 146 -11.79 -11.55 -6.61
C PRO A 146 -12.02 -11.58 -5.09
N ASP A 147 -11.40 -12.52 -4.39
CA ASP A 147 -11.38 -12.64 -2.92
C ASP A 147 -10.40 -11.68 -2.24
N LEU A 148 -9.48 -11.04 -2.99
CA LEU A 148 -8.57 -10.03 -2.46
C LEU A 148 -9.08 -8.62 -2.79
N PRO A 149 -9.20 -7.72 -1.78
CA PRO A 149 -9.44 -6.31 -2.00
C PRO A 149 -8.30 -5.67 -2.79
N THR A 150 -8.64 -4.85 -3.78
CA THR A 150 -7.67 -4.16 -4.64
C THR A 150 -7.93 -2.67 -4.70
N ALA A 151 -6.87 -1.86 -4.82
CA ALA A 151 -6.91 -0.40 -4.90
C ALA A 151 -6.05 0.15 -6.04
N ALA A 152 -6.49 1.22 -6.67
CA ALA A 152 -5.70 1.98 -7.64
C ALA A 152 -4.88 3.07 -6.95
N LEU A 153 -3.54 3.03 -7.05
CA LEU A 153 -2.67 4.14 -6.68
C LEU A 153 -2.71 5.24 -7.75
N VAL A 154 -2.82 6.50 -7.32
CA VAL A 154 -2.97 7.64 -8.22
C VAL A 154 -2.06 8.80 -7.81
N ALA A 155 -1.02 9.07 -8.62
CA ALA A 155 -0.14 10.23 -8.41
C ALA A 155 -0.65 11.51 -9.11
N HIS A 156 -1.45 11.37 -10.18
CA HIS A 156 -2.00 12.51 -10.89
C HIS A 156 -3.25 12.13 -11.70
N THR A 157 -4.19 13.06 -11.81
CA THR A 157 -5.34 12.94 -12.71
C THR A 157 -5.80 14.33 -13.14
N ARG A 158 -6.29 14.44 -14.39
CA ARG A 158 -6.98 15.64 -14.89
C ARG A 158 -8.50 15.45 -14.90
N HIS A 159 -8.96 14.23 -14.74
CA HIS A 159 -10.36 13.84 -14.85
C HIS A 159 -10.74 12.85 -13.72
N PRO A 160 -10.92 13.34 -12.49
CA PRO A 160 -11.21 12.46 -11.33
C PRO A 160 -12.48 11.64 -11.56
N ASP A 161 -13.53 12.21 -12.14
CA ASP A 161 -14.80 11.51 -12.40
C ASP A 161 -14.57 10.25 -13.26
N ARG A 162 -13.84 10.39 -14.39
CA ARG A 162 -13.52 9.26 -15.28
C ARG A 162 -12.59 8.24 -14.64
N LEU A 163 -11.68 8.70 -13.78
CA LEU A 163 -10.79 7.81 -13.06
C LEU A 163 -11.60 6.93 -12.09
N ILE A 164 -12.46 7.53 -11.29
CA ILE A 164 -13.32 6.85 -10.32
C ILE A 164 -14.24 5.84 -11.02
N GLU A 165 -14.92 6.24 -12.11
CA GLU A 165 -15.74 5.33 -12.91
C GLU A 165 -14.95 4.12 -13.42
N ARG A 166 -13.72 4.34 -13.90
CA ARG A 166 -12.84 3.26 -14.39
C ARG A 166 -12.42 2.31 -13.27
N VAL A 167 -12.01 2.84 -12.11
CA VAL A 167 -11.58 2.07 -10.94
C VAL A 167 -12.75 1.20 -10.43
N ALA A 168 -13.92 1.79 -10.25
CA ALA A 168 -15.12 1.07 -9.82
C ALA A 168 -15.54 0.00 -10.84
N SER A 169 -15.54 0.33 -12.15
CA SER A 169 -15.90 -0.62 -13.21
C SER A 169 -14.93 -1.78 -13.33
N ALA A 170 -13.67 -1.61 -12.89
CA ALA A 170 -12.67 -2.67 -12.84
C ALA A 170 -12.82 -3.57 -11.60
N GLY A 171 -13.83 -3.34 -10.73
CA GLY A 171 -14.12 -4.14 -9.55
C GLY A 171 -13.21 -3.87 -8.34
N GLN A 172 -12.45 -2.78 -8.37
CA GLN A 172 -11.63 -2.39 -7.23
C GLN A 172 -12.48 -1.83 -6.10
N VAL A 173 -12.02 -1.97 -4.87
CA VAL A 173 -12.74 -1.53 -3.68
C VAL A 173 -12.29 -0.17 -3.17
N ALA A 174 -11.12 0.31 -3.61
CA ALA A 174 -10.54 1.55 -3.13
C ALA A 174 -9.76 2.30 -4.21
N ILE A 175 -9.54 3.58 -3.93
CA ILE A 175 -8.60 4.45 -4.62
C ILE A 175 -7.62 5.02 -3.60
N ASN A 176 -6.31 5.00 -3.94
CA ASN A 176 -5.25 5.55 -3.11
C ASN A 176 -4.64 6.79 -3.79
N PRO A 177 -5.26 7.97 -3.67
CA PRO A 177 -4.78 9.19 -4.30
C PRO A 177 -3.65 9.84 -3.50
N MET A 178 -2.70 10.48 -4.23
CA MET A 178 -1.75 11.41 -3.64
C MET A 178 -2.48 12.59 -2.99
N ASP A 179 -2.00 13.04 -1.84
CA ASP A 179 -2.62 14.10 -1.02
C ASP A 179 -3.07 15.34 -1.82
N GLY A 180 -2.20 15.86 -2.68
CA GLY A 180 -2.50 17.05 -3.48
C GLY A 180 -3.67 16.91 -4.47
N LEU A 181 -4.23 15.72 -4.64
CA LEU A 181 -5.40 15.45 -5.49
C LEU A 181 -6.71 15.45 -4.71
N VAL A 182 -6.64 15.41 -3.35
CA VAL A 182 -7.81 15.11 -2.52
C VAL A 182 -8.46 16.39 -2.02
N ASP A 183 -9.71 16.56 -2.38
CA ASP A 183 -10.65 17.51 -1.82
C ASP A 183 -11.96 16.76 -1.43
N ALA A 184 -12.85 17.45 -0.73
CA ALA A 184 -14.13 16.88 -0.32
C ALA A 184 -14.93 16.31 -1.52
N ARG A 185 -14.83 16.95 -2.69
CA ARG A 185 -15.52 16.51 -3.90
C ARG A 185 -15.00 15.15 -4.41
N LEU A 186 -13.67 14.94 -4.41
CA LEU A 186 -13.09 13.65 -4.82
C LEU A 186 -13.57 12.53 -3.91
N VAL A 187 -13.61 12.78 -2.59
CA VAL A 187 -14.09 11.80 -1.60
C VAL A 187 -15.58 11.50 -1.83
N GLU A 188 -16.44 12.51 -2.01
CA GLU A 188 -17.85 12.32 -2.34
C GLU A 188 -18.07 11.49 -3.63
N LEU A 189 -17.29 11.75 -4.67
CA LEU A 189 -17.36 11.00 -5.93
C LEU A 189 -16.93 9.54 -5.75
N ALA A 190 -15.87 9.28 -4.97
CA ALA A 190 -15.40 7.93 -4.67
C ALA A 190 -16.46 7.16 -3.87
N HIS A 191 -17.03 7.77 -2.83
CA HIS A 191 -18.09 7.17 -2.03
C HIS A 191 -19.37 6.89 -2.84
N ALA A 192 -19.75 7.80 -3.74
CA ALA A 192 -20.89 7.58 -4.65
C ALA A 192 -20.68 6.38 -5.58
N ALA A 193 -19.43 6.04 -5.87
CA ALA A 193 -19.03 4.87 -6.64
C ALA A 193 -18.70 3.64 -5.76
N HIS A 194 -18.96 3.70 -4.45
CA HIS A 194 -18.66 2.66 -3.45
C HIS A 194 -17.17 2.33 -3.33
N LEU A 195 -16.29 3.32 -3.54
CA LEU A 195 -14.86 3.20 -3.34
C LEU A 195 -14.44 3.83 -2.01
N GLU A 196 -13.60 3.13 -1.26
CA GLU A 196 -12.86 3.66 -0.12
C GLU A 196 -11.72 4.57 -0.60
N VAL A 197 -11.29 5.54 0.23
CA VAL A 197 -10.24 6.50 -0.09
C VAL A 197 -9.11 6.40 0.94
N TYR A 198 -7.91 6.00 0.49
CA TYR A 198 -6.69 5.94 1.32
C TYR A 198 -5.66 6.94 0.79
N VAL A 199 -5.45 8.04 1.52
CA VAL A 199 -4.64 9.19 1.04
C VAL A 199 -3.18 9.03 1.43
N TRP A 200 -2.23 9.24 0.49
CA TRP A 200 -0.77 9.14 0.68
C TRP A 200 -0.04 10.36 0.13
N THR A 201 1.15 10.76 0.59
CA THR A 201 1.66 10.56 1.93
C THR A 201 1.36 11.83 2.73
N VAL A 202 0.76 11.71 3.90
CA VAL A 202 0.23 12.87 4.65
C VAL A 202 0.84 12.92 6.03
N ASP A 203 1.72 13.91 6.27
CA ASP A 203 2.44 14.06 7.54
C ASP A 203 2.08 15.36 8.28
N ASP A 204 1.43 16.31 7.60
CA ASP A 204 1.00 17.58 8.22
C ASP A 204 -0.23 17.38 9.11
N PRO A 205 -0.17 17.75 10.42
CA PRO A 205 -1.27 17.54 11.35
C PRO A 205 -2.57 18.24 10.95
N ALA A 206 -2.49 19.44 10.36
CA ALA A 206 -3.68 20.19 9.95
C ALA A 206 -4.34 19.50 8.74
N ARG A 207 -3.51 18.96 7.82
CA ARG A 207 -4.01 18.21 6.66
C ARG A 207 -4.62 16.88 7.06
N ILE A 208 -4.05 16.17 8.04
CA ILE A 208 -4.63 14.95 8.62
C ILE A 208 -6.05 15.24 9.16
N ALA A 209 -6.21 16.29 9.96
CA ALA A 209 -7.51 16.68 10.49
C ALA A 209 -8.52 17.08 9.39
N GLU A 210 -8.05 17.80 8.36
CA GLU A 210 -8.88 18.18 7.22
C GLU A 210 -9.37 16.96 6.44
N LEU A 211 -8.49 16.01 6.10
CA LEU A 211 -8.85 14.77 5.40
C LEU A 211 -9.81 13.91 6.22
N ALA A 212 -9.62 13.82 7.52
CA ALA A 212 -10.56 13.17 8.42
C ALA A 212 -11.95 13.82 8.34
N SER A 213 -12.03 15.15 8.24
CA SER A 213 -13.31 15.85 8.07
C SER A 213 -14.00 15.60 6.73
N PHE A 214 -13.25 15.18 5.69
CA PHE A 214 -13.81 14.76 4.40
C PHE A 214 -14.35 13.33 4.44
N GLY A 215 -14.01 12.55 5.48
CA GLY A 215 -14.48 11.19 5.68
C GLY A 215 -13.69 10.14 4.91
N VAL A 216 -12.39 10.35 4.68
CA VAL A 216 -11.51 9.32 4.08
C VAL A 216 -11.40 8.10 4.99
N GLU A 217 -11.24 6.89 4.42
CA GLU A 217 -11.13 5.66 5.20
C GLU A 217 -9.76 5.43 5.81
N GLY A 218 -8.71 6.01 5.22
CA GLY A 218 -7.37 5.89 5.78
C GLY A 218 -6.40 6.96 5.34
N ILE A 219 -5.41 7.18 6.19
CA ILE A 219 -4.31 8.11 5.99
C ILE A 219 -3.01 7.32 6.03
N ILE A 220 -2.28 7.33 4.92
CA ILE A 220 -0.96 6.71 4.78
C ILE A 220 0.08 7.79 5.08
N THR A 221 0.90 7.56 6.13
CA THR A 221 1.78 8.59 6.74
C THR A 221 3.12 8.01 7.17
N ASP A 222 4.18 8.85 7.11
CA ASP A 222 5.50 8.52 7.65
C ASP A 222 5.58 8.70 9.18
N VAL A 223 4.60 9.44 9.77
CA VAL A 223 4.54 9.83 11.18
C VAL A 223 3.27 9.31 11.88
N PRO A 224 3.12 7.98 12.04
CA PRO A 224 1.88 7.37 12.55
C PRO A 224 1.51 7.81 13.97
N ASP A 225 2.48 8.16 14.81
CA ASP A 225 2.27 8.73 16.16
C ASP A 225 1.61 10.11 16.11
N VAL A 226 2.04 10.97 15.18
CA VAL A 226 1.44 12.28 14.96
C VAL A 226 0.01 12.12 14.45
N ALA A 227 -0.20 11.27 13.44
CA ALA A 227 -1.53 11.01 12.90
C ALA A 227 -2.49 10.48 13.98
N ARG A 228 -2.05 9.52 14.79
CA ARG A 228 -2.84 9.01 15.93
C ARG A 228 -3.20 10.13 16.90
N SER A 229 -2.22 10.94 17.30
CA SER A 229 -2.45 12.04 18.23
C SER A 229 -3.48 13.07 17.73
N VAL A 230 -3.48 13.36 16.42
CA VAL A 230 -4.45 14.27 15.79
C VAL A 230 -5.85 13.67 15.81
N LEU A 231 -5.97 12.40 15.41
CA LEU A 231 -7.28 11.75 15.28
C LEU A 231 -7.93 11.41 16.62
N ASP A 232 -7.15 11.19 17.68
CA ASP A 232 -7.66 10.93 19.03
C ASP A 232 -8.21 12.19 19.72
N LEU A 233 -7.94 13.40 19.17
CA LEU A 233 -8.44 14.68 19.66
C LEU A 233 -9.80 15.08 19.07
N HIS A 234 -10.26 14.38 18.03
CA HIS A 234 -11.49 14.65 17.30
C HIS A 234 -12.48 13.49 17.44
#